data_8769e4b9d8c297e7bbadec0d5167131f
#
_entry.id   8769e4b9d8c297e7bbadec0d5167131f
#
_cell.length_a   1.000
_cell.length_b   1.000
_cell.length_c   1.000
_cell.angle_alpha   90.00
_cell.angle_beta   90.00
_cell.angle_gamma   90.00
#
_symmetry.space_group_name_H-M   'P 1'
#
loop_
_entity.id
_entity.type
_entity.pdbx_description
1 polymer ?
#
loop_
_entity_poly.entity_id
_entity_poly.type
_entity_poly.pdbx_seq_one_letter_code
_entity_poly.pdbx_strand_id
1 'polypeptide(L)'
;LRSEVDVNDELKEKVALFCDVNKSAVGISKDVKILYEVANNLHNQGMDEYICNYFSIQNTVSDMTEWDNLIKTIKKLSGDVNIKLVGKYVQLQDAYLSINEALRHAGYKYGKKVNIQYILADDITKDNVNELLDGADGILVPGGFGPRGVEGKILAIQYARCNKVPFFGICL
;
A
#
# COMPACT_ATOMS: atom_id res chain seq x y z
N LEU A 1 0.85 -17.79 -11.24
CA LEU A 1 1.69 -18.46 -10.24
C LEU A 1 2.59 -17.42 -9.57
N ARG A 2 2.46 -17.22 -8.25
CA ARG A 2 3.39 -16.38 -7.48
C ARG A 2 4.65 -17.16 -7.13
N SER A 3 5.81 -16.54 -7.25
CA SER A 3 7.09 -17.15 -6.92
C SER A 3 8.13 -16.10 -6.50
N GLU A 4 8.98 -16.45 -5.55
CA GLU A 4 10.14 -15.63 -5.17
C GLU A 4 11.32 -15.82 -6.14
N VAL A 5 11.35 -16.96 -6.84
CA VAL A 5 12.40 -17.36 -7.76
C VAL A 5 11.88 -17.49 -9.20
N ASP A 6 12.80 -17.56 -10.15
CA ASP A 6 12.43 -17.81 -11.54
C ASP A 6 11.85 -19.21 -11.70
N VAL A 7 10.80 -19.30 -12.49
CA VAL A 7 10.07 -20.55 -12.76
C VAL A 7 10.46 -21.04 -14.15
N ASN A 8 10.94 -22.29 -14.23
CA ASN A 8 11.30 -22.92 -15.49
C ASN A 8 10.07 -23.39 -16.28
N ASP A 9 10.28 -23.71 -17.54
CA ASP A 9 9.22 -24.14 -18.46
C ASP A 9 8.58 -25.48 -18.07
N GLU A 10 9.34 -26.38 -17.49
CA GLU A 10 8.84 -27.68 -17.00
C GLU A 10 7.78 -27.50 -15.90
N LEU A 11 8.03 -26.58 -14.96
CA LEU A 11 7.07 -26.26 -13.90
C LEU A 11 5.81 -25.58 -14.47
N LYS A 12 5.97 -24.69 -15.47
CA LYS A 12 4.82 -24.08 -16.16
C LYS A 12 3.96 -25.13 -16.84
N GLU A 13 4.57 -26.10 -17.54
CA GLU A 13 3.85 -27.22 -18.19
C GLU A 13 3.11 -28.08 -17.17
N LYS A 14 3.75 -28.36 -16.04
CA LYS A 14 3.11 -29.11 -14.96
C LYS A 14 1.90 -28.39 -14.38
N VAL A 15 2.03 -27.06 -14.12
CA VAL A 15 0.91 -26.24 -13.64
C VAL A 15 -0.21 -26.21 -14.68
N ALA A 16 0.12 -26.00 -15.96
CA ALA A 16 -0.84 -25.99 -17.04
C ALA A 16 -1.64 -27.31 -17.14
N LEU A 17 -0.95 -28.45 -17.01
CA LEU A 17 -1.57 -29.77 -16.99
C LEU A 17 -2.54 -29.95 -15.83
N PHE A 18 -2.12 -29.57 -14.60
CA PHE A 18 -2.97 -29.75 -13.41
C PHE A 18 -4.14 -28.77 -13.36
N CYS A 19 -4.01 -27.59 -13.97
CA CYS A 19 -5.06 -26.58 -14.04
C CYS A 19 -5.93 -26.69 -15.29
N ASP A 20 -5.67 -27.63 -16.18
CA ASP A 20 -6.36 -27.84 -17.48
C ASP A 20 -6.40 -26.53 -18.31
N VAL A 21 -5.25 -25.87 -18.44
CA VAL A 21 -5.08 -24.63 -19.21
C VAL A 21 -3.88 -24.74 -20.17
N ASN A 22 -3.85 -23.89 -21.18
CA ASN A 22 -2.67 -23.77 -22.03
C ASN A 22 -1.45 -23.27 -21.24
N LYS A 23 -0.25 -23.70 -21.60
CA LYS A 23 1.01 -23.21 -21.02
C LYS A 23 1.13 -21.67 -21.09
N SER A 24 0.64 -21.06 -22.17
CA SER A 24 0.58 -19.61 -22.34
C SER A 24 -0.36 -18.90 -21.35
N ALA A 25 -1.28 -19.61 -20.73
CA ALA A 25 -2.15 -19.08 -19.66
C ALA A 25 -1.46 -19.06 -18.27
N VAL A 26 -0.26 -19.64 -18.15
CA VAL A 26 0.46 -19.69 -16.89
C VAL A 26 1.37 -18.47 -16.76
N GLY A 27 0.83 -17.38 -16.24
CA GLY A 27 1.59 -16.19 -15.91
C GLY A 27 2.36 -16.34 -14.57
N ILE A 28 3.56 -15.80 -14.52
CA ILE A 28 4.41 -15.79 -13.32
C ILE A 28 4.40 -14.40 -12.69
N SER A 29 3.87 -14.30 -11.47
CA SER A 29 3.99 -13.13 -10.64
C SER A 29 5.19 -13.31 -9.70
N LYS A 30 6.36 -12.85 -10.15
CA LYS A 30 7.56 -12.86 -9.33
C LYS A 30 7.49 -11.73 -8.31
N ASP A 31 8.02 -11.98 -7.11
CA ASP A 31 8.08 -10.96 -6.06
C ASP A 31 8.92 -9.76 -6.50
N VAL A 32 8.43 -8.58 -6.22
CA VAL A 32 9.02 -7.30 -6.65
C VAL A 32 9.20 -6.36 -5.47
N LYS A 33 10.10 -5.39 -5.59
CA LYS A 33 10.31 -4.36 -4.56
C LYS A 33 9.20 -3.31 -4.55
N ILE A 34 8.68 -2.98 -5.72
CA ILE A 34 7.59 -2.02 -5.90
C ILE A 34 6.39 -2.80 -6.41
N LEU A 35 5.31 -2.85 -5.61
CA LEU A 35 4.11 -3.64 -5.92
C LEU A 35 3.58 -3.37 -7.34
N TYR A 36 3.67 -2.13 -7.81
CA TYR A 36 3.19 -1.73 -9.13
C TYR A 36 3.97 -2.33 -10.30
N GLU A 37 5.17 -2.87 -10.08
CA GLU A 37 5.94 -3.59 -11.11
C GLU A 37 5.30 -4.95 -11.48
N VAL A 38 4.38 -5.48 -10.66
CA VAL A 38 3.66 -6.73 -10.96
C VAL A 38 2.85 -6.60 -12.24
N ALA A 39 2.16 -5.47 -12.45
CA ALA A 39 1.38 -5.25 -13.67
C ALA A 39 2.26 -5.30 -14.93
N ASN A 40 3.42 -4.64 -14.90
CA ASN A 40 4.39 -4.68 -16.01
C ASN A 40 4.94 -6.09 -16.24
N ASN A 41 5.20 -6.84 -15.18
CA ASN A 41 5.70 -8.20 -15.29
C ASN A 41 4.68 -9.14 -15.95
N LEU A 42 3.39 -8.97 -15.67
CA LEU A 42 2.33 -9.75 -16.31
C LEU A 42 2.08 -9.28 -17.76
N HIS A 43 2.09 -7.97 -18.01
CA HIS A 43 1.99 -7.41 -19.35
C HIS A 43 3.13 -7.90 -20.27
N ASN A 44 4.37 -7.85 -19.80
CA ASN A 44 5.53 -8.32 -20.55
C ASN A 44 5.52 -9.83 -20.87
N GLN A 45 4.69 -10.59 -20.17
CA GLN A 45 4.42 -12.02 -20.45
C GLN A 45 3.23 -12.23 -21.40
N GLY A 46 2.57 -11.15 -21.85
CA GLY A 46 1.40 -11.20 -22.72
C GLY A 46 0.11 -11.68 -22.03
N MET A 47 0.02 -11.58 -20.70
CA MET A 47 -1.14 -12.09 -19.96
C MET A 47 -2.41 -11.29 -20.23
N ASP A 48 -2.31 -9.98 -20.40
CA ASP A 48 -3.42 -9.11 -20.79
C ASP A 48 -3.93 -9.44 -22.20
N GLU A 49 -3.03 -9.63 -23.17
CA GLU A 49 -3.37 -10.07 -24.52
C GLU A 49 -4.04 -11.46 -24.51
N TYR A 50 -3.47 -12.41 -23.75
CA TYR A 50 -4.06 -13.74 -23.61
C TYR A 50 -5.49 -13.68 -23.07
N ILE A 51 -5.73 -12.88 -22.02
CA ILE A 51 -7.05 -12.71 -21.40
C ILE A 51 -8.04 -12.07 -22.40
N CYS A 52 -7.63 -11.02 -23.08
CA CYS A 52 -8.46 -10.36 -24.09
C CYS A 52 -8.86 -11.33 -25.22
N ASN A 53 -7.91 -12.11 -25.72
CA ASN A 53 -8.17 -13.10 -26.76
C ASN A 53 -9.12 -14.22 -26.27
N TYR A 54 -8.92 -14.70 -25.05
CA TYR A 54 -9.77 -15.75 -24.46
C TYR A 54 -11.23 -15.29 -24.35
N PHE A 55 -11.47 -14.05 -23.95
CA PHE A 55 -12.82 -13.49 -23.82
C PHE A 55 -13.33 -12.82 -25.09
N SER A 56 -12.62 -12.89 -26.21
CA SER A 56 -12.97 -12.22 -27.48
C SER A 56 -13.20 -10.71 -27.30
N ILE A 57 -12.48 -10.11 -26.37
CA ILE A 57 -12.48 -8.64 -26.19
C ILE A 57 -11.61 -8.04 -27.29
N GLN A 58 -12.11 -7.02 -27.99
CA GLN A 58 -11.29 -6.30 -28.96
C GLN A 58 -10.01 -5.80 -28.28
N ASN A 59 -8.89 -6.34 -28.75
CA ASN A 59 -7.60 -6.04 -28.17
C ASN A 59 -7.11 -4.69 -28.70
N THR A 60 -7.09 -3.70 -27.83
CA THR A 60 -6.28 -2.50 -28.01
C THR A 60 -4.95 -2.76 -27.30
N VAL A 61 -3.85 -2.51 -27.97
CA VAL A 61 -2.52 -2.61 -27.34
C VAL A 61 -2.53 -1.79 -26.06
N SER A 62 -2.23 -2.44 -24.94
CA SER A 62 -2.22 -1.79 -23.63
C SER A 62 -1.13 -0.71 -23.59
N ASP A 63 -1.51 0.53 -23.37
CA ASP A 63 -0.55 1.63 -23.16
C ASP A 63 -0.14 1.67 -21.68
N MET A 64 1.08 1.23 -21.40
CA MET A 64 1.65 1.19 -20.05
C MET A 64 2.43 2.47 -19.68
N THR A 65 2.38 3.51 -20.51
CA THR A 65 3.19 4.73 -20.34
C THR A 65 2.94 5.43 -18.99
N GLU A 66 1.69 5.62 -18.58
CA GLU A 66 1.36 6.25 -17.31
C GLU A 66 1.80 5.38 -16.12
N TRP A 67 1.63 4.06 -16.27
CA TRP A 67 2.04 3.09 -15.25
C TRP A 67 3.57 3.07 -15.07
N ASP A 68 4.32 3.06 -16.16
CA ASP A 68 5.78 3.17 -16.13
C ASP A 68 6.24 4.48 -15.50
N ASN A 69 5.56 5.58 -15.76
CA ASN A 69 5.87 6.87 -15.17
C ASN A 69 5.62 6.88 -13.66
N LEU A 70 4.56 6.22 -13.18
CA LEU A 70 4.34 6.00 -11.76
C LEU A 70 5.50 5.25 -11.10
N ILE A 71 5.93 4.14 -11.70
CA ILE A 71 7.05 3.34 -11.19
C ILE A 71 8.35 4.16 -11.17
N LYS A 72 8.62 4.93 -12.24
CA LYS A 72 9.77 5.84 -12.30
C LYS A 72 9.71 6.91 -11.20
N THR A 73 8.53 7.42 -10.91
CA THR A 73 8.31 8.40 -9.83
C THR A 73 8.62 7.78 -8.47
N ILE A 74 8.09 6.58 -8.20
CA ILE A 74 8.33 5.85 -6.94
C ILE A 74 9.84 5.58 -6.73
N LYS A 75 10.57 5.24 -7.80
CA LYS A 75 12.03 5.02 -7.75
C LYS A 75 12.84 6.30 -7.45
N LYS A 76 12.25 7.48 -7.68
CA LYS A 76 12.91 8.79 -7.53
C LYS A 76 12.44 9.59 -6.30
N LEU A 77 11.62 8.99 -5.43
CA LEU A 77 11.16 9.69 -4.22
C LEU A 77 12.33 10.22 -3.41
N SER A 78 12.22 11.47 -2.97
CA SER A 78 13.25 12.15 -2.19
C SER A 78 12.65 12.93 -1.02
N GLY A 79 13.31 12.82 0.13
CA GLY A 79 12.83 13.38 1.39
C GLY A 79 11.64 12.60 1.96
N ASP A 80 11.54 12.64 3.27
CA ASP A 80 10.60 11.86 4.05
C ASP A 80 9.47 12.75 4.59
N VAL A 81 8.30 12.14 4.78
CA VAL A 81 7.17 12.69 5.53
C VAL A 81 6.78 11.65 6.57
N ASN A 82 6.77 12.04 7.84
CA ASN A 82 6.51 11.15 8.97
C ASN A 82 5.08 11.32 9.44
N ILE A 83 4.25 10.30 9.23
CA ILE A 83 2.85 10.29 9.67
C ILE A 83 2.72 9.38 10.88
N LYS A 84 2.17 9.93 11.98
CA LYS A 84 1.76 9.15 13.15
C LYS A 84 0.31 8.72 12.97
N LEU A 85 0.08 7.41 12.81
CA LEU A 85 -1.25 6.84 12.70
C LEU A 85 -1.67 6.32 14.07
N VAL A 86 -2.59 7.04 14.72
CA VAL A 86 -3.10 6.72 16.06
C VAL A 86 -4.39 5.93 15.93
N GLY A 87 -4.32 4.63 16.15
CA GLY A 87 -5.44 3.72 15.88
C GLY A 87 -5.63 2.63 16.93
N LYS A 88 -6.71 1.88 16.78
CA LYS A 88 -7.07 0.74 17.67
C LYS A 88 -6.50 -0.59 17.17
N TYR A 89 -6.28 -0.73 15.87
CA TYR A 89 -5.99 -2.01 15.22
C TYR A 89 -4.56 -2.04 14.66
N VAL A 90 -3.66 -1.28 15.26
CA VAL A 90 -2.27 -1.09 14.79
C VAL A 90 -1.43 -2.37 14.81
N GLN A 91 -1.82 -3.38 15.59
CA GLN A 91 -1.18 -4.68 15.63
C GLN A 91 -1.44 -5.51 14.36
N LEU A 92 -2.56 -5.24 13.67
CA LEU A 92 -2.94 -5.83 12.40
C LEU A 92 -2.77 -4.78 11.31
N GLN A 93 -1.57 -4.69 10.74
CA GLN A 93 -1.24 -3.65 9.74
C GLN A 93 -2.19 -3.66 8.54
N ASP A 94 -2.71 -4.83 8.17
CA ASP A 94 -3.68 -4.99 7.08
C ASP A 94 -5.01 -4.28 7.34
N ALA A 95 -5.36 -4.05 8.61
CA ALA A 95 -6.58 -3.30 8.95
C ALA A 95 -6.56 -1.86 8.41
N TYR A 96 -5.38 -1.31 8.17
CA TYR A 96 -5.20 0.06 7.66
C TYR A 96 -4.58 0.11 6.25
N LEU A 97 -4.62 -1.01 5.52
CA LEU A 97 -3.99 -1.11 4.20
C LEU A 97 -4.42 0.00 3.24
N SER A 98 -5.72 0.27 3.15
CA SER A 98 -6.26 1.33 2.26
C SER A 98 -5.78 2.72 2.67
N ILE A 99 -5.67 2.98 3.96
CA ILE A 99 -5.16 4.26 4.49
C ILE A 99 -3.67 4.40 4.16
N ASN A 100 -2.91 3.33 4.36
CA ASN A 100 -1.48 3.29 4.06
C ASN A 100 -1.22 3.59 2.59
N GLU A 101 -1.95 2.92 1.70
CA GLU A 101 -1.81 3.15 0.26
C GLU A 101 -2.26 4.57 -0.14
N ALA A 102 -3.35 5.09 0.44
CA ALA A 102 -3.78 6.46 0.18
C ALA A 102 -2.71 7.49 0.57
N LEU A 103 -2.07 7.31 1.74
CA LEU A 103 -0.97 8.16 2.19
C LEU A 103 0.26 8.05 1.28
N ARG A 104 0.62 6.83 0.86
CA ARG A 104 1.72 6.59 -0.08
C ARG A 104 1.45 7.22 -1.44
N HIS A 105 0.23 7.07 -1.97
CA HIS A 105 -0.16 7.69 -3.25
C HIS A 105 -0.06 9.22 -3.20
N ALA A 106 -0.49 9.83 -2.08
CA ALA A 106 -0.29 11.26 -1.88
C ALA A 106 1.20 11.62 -1.88
N GLY A 107 2.03 10.83 -1.20
CA GLY A 107 3.48 10.99 -1.20
C GLY A 107 4.08 10.92 -2.61
N TYR A 108 3.65 9.95 -3.43
CA TYR A 108 4.13 9.82 -4.83
C TYR A 108 3.85 11.07 -5.64
N LYS A 109 2.65 11.66 -5.49
CA LYS A 109 2.27 12.88 -6.19
C LYS A 109 3.21 14.04 -5.87
N TYR A 110 3.72 14.11 -4.66
CA TYR A 110 4.62 15.19 -4.19
C TYR A 110 6.10 14.77 -4.19
N GLY A 111 6.44 13.61 -4.73
CA GLY A 111 7.81 13.11 -4.78
C GLY A 111 8.40 12.78 -3.40
N LYS A 112 7.54 12.46 -2.42
CA LYS A 112 7.92 12.20 -1.02
C LYS A 112 7.70 10.76 -0.64
N LYS A 113 8.62 10.23 0.17
CA LYS A 113 8.45 8.95 0.84
C LYS A 113 7.65 9.16 2.13
N VAL A 114 6.54 8.46 2.28
CA VAL A 114 5.73 8.51 3.50
C VAL A 114 6.13 7.38 4.43
N ASN A 115 6.62 7.75 5.61
CA ASN A 115 6.90 6.83 6.71
C ASN A 115 5.70 6.85 7.67
N ILE A 116 5.06 5.71 7.87
CA ILE A 116 3.89 5.59 8.73
C ILE A 116 4.33 4.89 10.01
N GLN A 117 4.21 5.60 11.14
CA GLN A 117 4.42 5.04 12.45
C GLN A 117 3.07 4.79 13.12
N TYR A 118 2.82 3.54 13.48
CA TYR A 118 1.59 3.13 14.15
C TYR A 118 1.72 3.32 15.66
N ILE A 119 0.71 3.95 16.25
CA ILE A 119 0.62 4.18 17.69
C ILE A 119 -0.71 3.63 18.17
N LEU A 120 -0.68 2.72 19.14
CA LEU A 120 -1.89 2.20 19.75
C LEU A 120 -2.54 3.30 20.59
N ALA A 121 -3.78 3.62 20.28
CA ALA A 121 -4.49 4.70 20.96
C ALA A 121 -4.62 4.45 22.50
N ASP A 122 -4.70 3.18 22.91
CA ASP A 122 -4.78 2.79 24.31
C ASP A 122 -3.48 3.08 25.10
N ASP A 123 -2.34 3.16 24.42
CA ASP A 123 -1.03 3.41 25.06
C ASP A 123 -0.77 4.90 25.29
N ILE A 124 -1.56 5.80 24.70
CA ILE A 124 -1.37 7.23 24.82
C ILE A 124 -1.94 7.74 26.14
N THR A 125 -1.10 8.35 26.94
CA THR A 125 -1.42 9.01 28.21
C THR A 125 -1.01 10.48 28.20
N LYS A 126 -1.39 11.25 29.23
CA LYS A 126 -0.96 12.64 29.39
C LYS A 126 0.57 12.78 29.55
N ASP A 127 1.20 11.74 30.11
CA ASP A 127 2.62 11.79 30.45
C ASP A 127 3.50 11.48 29.22
N ASN A 128 3.01 10.66 28.26
CA ASN A 128 3.80 10.17 27.13
C ASN A 128 3.38 10.70 25.76
N VAL A 129 2.25 11.42 25.66
CA VAL A 129 1.72 11.91 24.37
C VAL A 129 2.72 12.76 23.61
N ASN A 130 3.48 13.59 24.31
CA ASN A 130 4.50 14.45 23.69
C ASN A 130 5.63 13.62 23.09
N GLU A 131 6.11 12.60 23.78
CA GLU A 131 7.18 11.72 23.31
C GLU A 131 6.71 10.86 22.11
N LEU A 132 5.52 10.26 22.21
CA LEU A 132 4.99 9.35 21.17
C LEU A 132 4.69 10.09 19.85
N LEU A 133 4.27 11.35 19.93
CA LEU A 133 3.87 12.13 18.76
C LEU A 133 4.96 13.10 18.27
N ASP A 134 6.10 13.14 18.94
CA ASP A 134 7.22 13.99 18.52
C ASP A 134 7.70 13.65 17.11
N GLY A 135 8.14 14.65 16.37
CA GLY A 135 8.62 14.51 15.00
C GLY A 135 7.54 14.13 13.97
N ALA A 136 6.25 14.27 14.30
CA ALA A 136 5.17 14.08 13.36
C ALA A 136 5.07 15.25 12.38
N ASP A 137 5.15 14.98 11.07
CA ASP A 137 4.76 15.93 10.01
C ASP A 137 3.24 15.97 9.82
N GLY A 138 2.54 14.92 10.28
CA GLY A 138 1.10 14.82 10.29
C GLY A 138 0.61 13.71 11.21
N ILE A 139 -0.60 13.87 11.73
CA ILE A 139 -1.25 12.88 12.58
C ILE A 139 -2.56 12.45 11.93
N LEU A 140 -2.76 11.15 11.78
CA LEU A 140 -3.99 10.56 11.26
C LEU A 140 -4.64 9.66 12.31
N VAL A 141 -5.93 9.88 12.56
CA VAL A 141 -6.75 9.03 13.43
C VAL A 141 -7.80 8.33 12.58
N PRO A 142 -7.66 7.03 12.30
CA PRO A 142 -8.63 6.26 11.54
C PRO A 142 -9.87 5.92 12.37
N GLY A 143 -10.95 5.56 11.67
CA GLY A 143 -12.19 5.14 12.29
C GLY A 143 -12.07 3.90 13.19
N GLY A 144 -13.00 3.78 14.13
CA GLY A 144 -13.07 2.63 15.01
C GLY A 144 -14.11 2.84 16.11
N PHE A 145 -15.21 2.11 16.05
CA PHE A 145 -16.30 2.19 17.01
C PHE A 145 -15.93 1.70 18.43
N GLY A 146 -16.69 2.14 19.41
CA GLY A 146 -16.60 1.72 20.80
C GLY A 146 -15.64 2.57 21.64
N PRO A 147 -15.68 2.42 22.97
CA PRO A 147 -15.01 3.31 23.93
C PRO A 147 -13.50 3.11 24.01
N ARG A 148 -12.97 1.97 23.55
CA ARG A 148 -11.54 1.65 23.64
C ARG A 148 -10.70 2.66 22.85
N GLY A 149 -9.65 3.19 23.45
CA GLY A 149 -8.68 4.12 22.84
C GLY A 149 -9.21 5.54 22.61
N VAL A 150 -10.41 5.89 23.07
CA VAL A 150 -11.01 7.22 22.85
C VAL A 150 -10.16 8.30 23.53
N GLU A 151 -9.76 8.09 24.79
CA GLU A 151 -8.96 9.06 25.53
C GLU A 151 -7.61 9.35 24.86
N GLY A 152 -6.93 8.30 24.38
CA GLY A 152 -5.67 8.48 23.64
C GLY A 152 -5.85 9.23 22.32
N LYS A 153 -6.96 8.99 21.60
CA LYS A 153 -7.29 9.75 20.40
C LYS A 153 -7.53 11.23 20.72
N ILE A 154 -8.27 11.53 21.82
CA ILE A 154 -8.49 12.92 22.27
C ILE A 154 -7.18 13.60 22.61
N LEU A 155 -6.26 12.92 23.30
CA LEU A 155 -4.93 13.46 23.60
C LEU A 155 -4.12 13.72 22.31
N ALA A 156 -4.20 12.83 21.33
CA ALA A 156 -3.53 13.04 20.04
C ALA A 156 -4.11 14.25 19.28
N ILE A 157 -5.42 14.41 19.27
CA ILE A 157 -6.10 15.59 18.69
C ILE A 157 -5.65 16.88 19.39
N GLN A 158 -5.62 16.87 20.74
CA GLN A 158 -5.15 18.00 21.52
C GLN A 158 -3.70 18.34 21.22
N TYR A 159 -2.82 17.33 21.16
CA TYR A 159 -1.41 17.51 20.78
C TYR A 159 -1.28 18.16 19.41
N ALA A 160 -1.97 17.61 18.39
CA ALA A 160 -1.93 18.14 17.03
C ALA A 160 -2.34 19.62 16.98
N ARG A 161 -3.43 19.97 17.65
CA ARG A 161 -3.94 21.34 17.71
C ARG A 161 -2.96 22.29 18.41
N CYS A 162 -2.44 21.89 19.58
CA CYS A 162 -1.56 22.75 20.37
C CYS A 162 -0.20 22.96 19.71
N ASN A 163 0.33 21.93 19.05
CA ASN A 163 1.63 21.99 18.37
C ASN A 163 1.52 22.36 16.88
N LYS A 164 0.29 22.66 16.38
CA LYS A 164 0.03 23.04 14.99
C LYS A 164 0.50 21.96 13.98
N VAL A 165 0.43 20.69 14.37
CA VAL A 165 0.70 19.56 13.49
C VAL A 165 -0.54 19.30 12.62
N PRO A 166 -0.41 19.16 11.29
CA PRO A 166 -1.49 18.75 10.42
C PRO A 166 -2.21 17.51 10.94
N PHE A 167 -3.53 17.57 11.00
CA PHE A 167 -4.36 16.51 11.57
C PHE A 167 -5.46 16.09 10.60
N PHE A 168 -5.68 14.79 10.49
CA PHE A 168 -6.81 14.23 9.74
C PHE A 168 -7.49 13.11 10.54
N GLY A 169 -8.77 13.27 10.81
CA GLY A 169 -9.62 12.29 11.47
C GLY A 169 -10.61 11.67 10.49
N ILE A 170 -10.80 10.37 10.57
CA ILE A 170 -11.75 9.62 9.74
C ILE A 170 -12.75 8.94 10.65
N CYS A 171 -14.06 9.21 10.42
CA CYS A 171 -15.18 8.59 11.09
C CYS A 171 -15.15 8.84 12.63
N LEU A 172 -15.27 7.78 13.44
CA LEU A 172 -15.36 7.85 14.89
C LEU A 172 -14.15 7.22 15.56
#